data_3b4507ea05c1b63a7e10e219a891efae
#
_entry.id   3b4507ea05c1b63a7e10e219a891efae
#
_cell.length_a   1.000
_cell.length_b   1.000
_cell.length_c   1.000
_cell.angle_alpha   90.00
_cell.angle_beta   90.00
_cell.angle_gamma   90.00
#
_symmetry.space_group_name_H-M   'P 1'
#
loop_
_entity.id
_entity.type
_entity.pdbx_description
1 polymer ?
#
loop_
_entity_poly.entity_id
_entity_poly.type
_entity_poly.pdbx_seq_one_letter_code
_entity_poly.pdbx_strand_id
1 'polypeptide(L)'
;MVTGIEATYMDFTRRTARYPKRREKEYLMLGLMNEAGEVGGAFKKEIRDHVDNTDLIIDEMGDVLWYLTRLCDVYDIKISELMINNIDKLLSRMTPEEAKAYREEG
;
A
#
# COMPACT_ATOMS: atom_id res chain seq x y z
N MET A 1 3.22 -7.54 -19.14
CA MET A 1 4.58 -7.20 -18.71
C MET A 1 4.55 -6.27 -17.52
N VAL A 2 5.33 -6.57 -16.51
CA VAL A 2 5.47 -5.66 -15.39
C VAL A 2 6.08 -4.36 -15.88
N THR A 3 5.49 -3.25 -15.52
CA THR A 3 6.05 -1.96 -15.90
C THR A 3 7.38 -1.74 -15.20
N GLY A 4 8.22 -0.92 -15.77
CA GLY A 4 9.52 -0.62 -15.18
C GLY A 4 9.41 -0.12 -13.75
N ILE A 5 8.43 0.74 -13.46
CA ILE A 5 8.31 1.33 -12.12
C ILE A 5 7.94 0.29 -11.06
N GLU A 6 7.05 -0.65 -11.37
CA GLU A 6 6.67 -1.69 -10.40
C GLU A 6 7.86 -2.56 -10.04
N ALA A 7 8.57 -3.06 -11.04
CA ALA A 7 9.74 -3.90 -10.83
C ALA A 7 10.87 -3.12 -10.14
N THR A 8 11.08 -1.88 -10.54
CA THR A 8 12.10 -1.01 -9.95
C THR A 8 11.82 -0.76 -8.48
N TYR A 9 10.59 -0.48 -8.15
CA TYR A 9 10.22 -0.20 -6.77
C TYR A 9 10.36 -1.45 -5.89
N MET A 10 9.88 -2.60 -6.37
CA MET A 10 10.05 -3.86 -5.64
C MET A 10 11.53 -4.12 -5.32
N ASP A 11 12.38 -3.97 -6.32
CA ASP A 11 13.82 -4.14 -6.15
C ASP A 11 14.40 -3.13 -5.16
N PHE A 12 13.96 -1.88 -5.25
CA PHE A 12 14.42 -0.83 -4.34
C PHE A 12 14.05 -1.17 -2.90
N THR A 13 12.83 -1.66 -2.66
CA THR A 13 12.42 -2.03 -1.30
C THR A 13 13.25 -3.18 -0.76
N ARG A 14 13.66 -4.13 -1.62
CA ARG A 14 14.55 -5.22 -1.21
C ARG A 14 15.90 -4.68 -0.76
N ARG A 15 16.44 -3.73 -1.50
CA ARG A 15 17.77 -3.17 -1.20
C ARG A 15 17.76 -2.26 0.02
N THR A 16 16.63 -1.68 0.35
CA THR A 16 16.50 -0.81 1.52
C THR A 16 15.96 -1.51 2.75
N ALA A 17 15.70 -2.81 2.66
CA ALA A 17 15.18 -3.60 3.77
C ALA A 17 16.29 -3.88 4.80
N ARG A 18 16.29 -3.13 5.90
CA ARG A 18 17.33 -3.20 6.93
C ARG A 18 16.72 -3.54 8.29
N TYR A 19 16.17 -4.73 8.39
CA TYR A 19 15.53 -5.21 9.60
C TYR A 19 15.93 -6.68 9.82
N PRO A 20 15.71 -7.23 11.03
CA PRO A 20 16.05 -8.63 11.29
C PRO A 20 15.19 -9.57 10.44
N LYS A 21 15.82 -10.29 9.51
CA LYS A 21 15.11 -11.17 8.58
C LYS A 21 14.39 -12.31 9.27
N ARG A 22 14.88 -12.74 10.39
CA ARG A 22 14.32 -13.83 11.15
C ARG A 22 12.89 -13.55 11.62
N ARG A 23 12.52 -12.28 11.78
CA ARG A 23 11.18 -11.87 12.18
C ARG A 23 10.56 -10.94 11.15
N GLU A 24 10.85 -11.18 9.91
CA GLU A 24 10.46 -10.30 8.82
C GLU A 24 8.96 -10.02 8.76
N LYS A 25 8.12 -11.05 8.80
CA LYS A 25 6.67 -10.86 8.71
C LYS A 25 6.14 -10.00 9.85
N GLU A 26 6.56 -10.30 11.06
CA GLU A 26 6.13 -9.55 12.24
C GLU A 26 6.57 -8.09 12.16
N TYR A 27 7.83 -7.88 11.81
CA TYR A 27 8.37 -6.53 11.67
C TYR A 27 7.57 -5.73 10.63
N LEU A 28 7.30 -6.33 9.48
CA LEU A 28 6.60 -5.65 8.40
C LEU A 28 5.14 -5.38 8.73
N MET A 29 4.47 -6.31 9.41
CA MET A 29 3.08 -6.09 9.86
C MET A 29 2.99 -4.92 10.83
N LEU A 30 3.89 -4.89 11.81
CA LEU A 30 3.92 -3.80 12.79
C LEU A 30 4.29 -2.48 12.12
N GLY A 31 5.23 -2.52 11.18
CA GLY A 31 5.62 -1.32 10.43
C GLY A 31 4.48 -0.75 9.61
N LEU A 32 3.71 -1.62 8.96
CA LEU A 32 2.55 -1.20 8.18
C LEU A 32 1.53 -0.47 9.06
N MET A 33 1.23 -1.06 10.22
CA MET A 33 0.29 -0.46 11.18
C MET A 33 0.81 0.88 11.69
N ASN A 34 2.10 0.95 12.01
CA ASN A 34 2.71 2.17 12.50
C ASN A 34 2.66 3.29 11.45
N GLU A 35 3.00 2.98 10.21
CA GLU A 35 3.02 3.99 9.14
C GLU A 35 1.59 4.44 8.78
N ALA A 36 0.63 3.52 8.80
CA ALA A 36 -0.77 3.90 8.59
C ALA A 36 -1.22 4.88 9.68
N GLY A 37 -0.79 4.63 10.92
CA GLY A 37 -1.04 5.54 12.03
C GLY A 37 -0.39 6.91 11.84
N GLU A 38 0.81 6.94 11.24
CA GLU A 38 1.50 8.21 10.97
C GLU A 38 0.74 9.07 9.95
N VAL A 39 0.10 8.43 8.96
CA VAL A 39 -0.77 9.14 8.02
C VAL A 39 -1.90 9.83 8.79
N GLY A 40 -2.58 9.08 9.66
CA GLY A 40 -3.65 9.64 10.50
C GLY A 40 -3.15 10.72 11.44
N GLY A 41 -1.96 10.53 12.02
CA GLY A 41 -1.35 11.51 12.90
C GLY A 41 -1.04 12.84 12.20
N ALA A 42 -0.56 12.76 10.96
CA ALA A 42 -0.28 13.96 10.18
C ALA A 42 -1.57 14.75 9.90
N PHE A 43 -2.65 14.04 9.59
CA PHE A 43 -3.94 14.70 9.36
C PHE A 43 -4.52 15.28 10.65
N LYS A 44 -4.38 14.56 11.75
CA LYS A 44 -4.83 15.05 13.07
C LYS A 44 -4.19 16.41 13.41
N LYS A 45 -2.91 16.56 13.05
CA LYS A 45 -2.20 17.83 13.29
C LYS A 45 -2.77 18.99 12.47
N GLU A 46 -3.28 18.72 11.26
CA GLU A 46 -3.98 19.76 10.50
C GLU A 46 -5.16 20.30 11.28
N ILE A 47 -5.94 19.42 11.87
CA ILE A 47 -7.14 19.80 12.63
C ILE A 47 -6.75 20.56 13.89
N ARG A 48 -5.79 20.02 14.64
CA ARG A 48 -5.37 20.59 15.91
C ARG A 48 -4.70 21.96 15.76
N ASP A 49 -3.81 22.07 14.80
CA ASP A 49 -2.93 23.23 14.67
C ASP A 49 -3.34 24.20 13.56
N HIS A 50 -4.41 23.87 12.83
CA HIS A 50 -4.91 24.66 11.69
C HIS A 50 -3.82 24.94 10.65
N VAL A 51 -3.05 23.90 10.32
CA VAL A 51 -1.98 23.97 9.32
C VAL A 51 -2.27 22.99 8.18
N ASP A 52 -1.63 23.24 7.04
CA ASP A 52 -1.71 22.33 5.89
C ASP A 52 -0.53 21.34 5.97
N ASN A 53 -0.84 20.07 6.20
CA ASN A 53 0.16 19.01 6.27
C ASN A 53 0.12 18.10 5.03
N THR A 54 -0.41 18.59 3.91
CA THR A 54 -0.58 17.75 2.71
C THR A 54 0.71 17.06 2.31
N ASP A 55 1.83 17.78 2.27
CA ASP A 55 3.10 17.17 1.85
C ASP A 55 3.55 16.09 2.82
N LEU A 56 3.37 16.29 4.11
CA LEU A 56 3.72 15.30 5.12
C LEU A 56 2.82 14.07 5.00
N ILE A 57 1.52 14.29 4.78
CA ILE A 57 0.57 13.19 4.61
C ILE A 57 0.96 12.32 3.42
N ILE A 58 1.27 12.95 2.29
CA ILE A 58 1.69 12.23 1.09
C ILE A 58 2.99 11.47 1.33
N ASP A 59 3.92 12.07 2.04
CA ASP A 59 5.20 11.46 2.38
C ASP A 59 4.97 10.19 3.22
N GLU A 60 4.12 10.29 4.23
CA GLU A 60 3.78 9.14 5.07
C GLU A 60 3.04 8.03 4.30
N MET A 61 2.24 8.41 3.30
CA MET A 61 1.60 7.43 2.43
C MET A 61 2.64 6.61 1.67
N GLY A 62 3.74 7.24 1.29
CA GLY A 62 4.84 6.53 0.64
C GLY A 62 5.44 5.46 1.55
N ASP A 63 5.56 5.75 2.83
CA ASP A 63 6.08 4.78 3.79
C ASP A 63 5.12 3.60 3.98
N VAL A 64 3.82 3.85 3.93
CA VAL A 64 2.82 2.77 3.94
C VAL A 64 3.03 1.87 2.72
N LEU A 65 3.23 2.47 1.56
CA LEU A 65 3.46 1.72 0.33
C LEU A 65 4.73 0.87 0.42
N TRP A 66 5.79 1.37 1.03
CA TRP A 66 7.02 0.63 1.21
C TRP A 66 6.79 -0.67 2.00
N TYR A 67 6.12 -0.58 3.14
CA TYR A 67 5.83 -1.75 3.96
C TYR A 67 4.89 -2.72 3.24
N LEU A 68 3.89 -2.19 2.56
CA LEU A 68 2.96 -3.02 1.80
C LEU A 68 3.69 -3.77 0.68
N THR A 69 4.60 -3.10 -0.01
CA THR A 69 5.39 -3.71 -1.07
C THR A 69 6.29 -4.82 -0.53
N ARG A 70 6.91 -4.60 0.62
CA ARG A 70 7.73 -5.63 1.26
C ARG A 70 6.89 -6.85 1.65
N LEU A 71 5.68 -6.61 2.14
CA LEU A 71 4.77 -7.72 2.45
C LEU A 71 4.37 -8.49 1.20
N CYS A 72 4.11 -7.80 0.10
CA CYS A 72 3.84 -8.46 -1.18
C CYS A 72 4.99 -9.39 -1.55
N ASP A 73 6.22 -8.94 -1.40
CA ASP A 73 7.39 -9.73 -1.70
C ASP A 73 7.48 -10.97 -0.80
N VAL A 74 7.22 -10.80 0.49
CA VAL A 74 7.25 -11.91 1.45
C VAL A 74 6.20 -12.97 1.10
N TYR A 75 5.03 -12.55 0.65
CA TYR A 75 3.96 -13.46 0.25
C TYR A 75 4.02 -13.87 -1.21
N ASP A 76 5.10 -13.51 -1.88
CA ASP A 76 5.37 -13.88 -3.28
C ASP A 76 4.27 -13.46 -4.25
N ILE A 77 3.81 -12.22 -4.11
CA ILE A 77 2.89 -11.62 -5.06
C ILE A 77 3.41 -10.26 -5.51
N LYS A 78 2.99 -9.84 -6.68
CA LYS A 78 3.31 -8.51 -7.18
C LYS A 78 2.24 -7.52 -6.73
N ILE A 79 2.60 -6.24 -6.66
CA ILE A 79 1.62 -5.20 -6.33
C ILE A 79 0.46 -5.23 -7.32
N SER A 80 0.75 -5.43 -8.60
CA SER A 80 -0.30 -5.51 -9.63
C SER A 80 -1.27 -6.66 -9.37
N GLU A 81 -0.77 -7.79 -8.88
CA GLU A 81 -1.63 -8.92 -8.52
C GLU A 81 -2.52 -8.56 -7.33
N LEU A 82 -1.97 -7.85 -6.36
CA LEU A 82 -2.74 -7.38 -5.21
C LEU A 82 -3.87 -6.45 -5.66
N MET A 83 -3.58 -5.56 -6.60
CA MET A 83 -4.57 -4.65 -7.17
C MET A 83 -5.69 -5.41 -7.88
N ILE A 84 -5.34 -6.37 -8.72
CA ILE A 84 -6.31 -7.17 -9.46
C ILE A 84 -7.18 -7.97 -8.50
N ASN A 85 -6.56 -8.61 -7.51
CA ASN A 85 -7.29 -9.36 -6.51
C ASN A 85 -8.28 -8.49 -5.74
N ASN A 86 -7.90 -7.26 -5.45
CA ASN A 86 -8.78 -6.32 -4.76
C ASN A 86 -9.95 -5.90 -5.64
N ILE A 87 -9.70 -5.65 -6.93
CA ILE A 87 -10.76 -5.35 -7.89
C ILE A 87 -11.77 -6.50 -7.92
N ASP A 88 -11.29 -7.72 -8.08
CA ASP A 88 -12.16 -8.89 -8.16
C ASP A 88 -12.97 -9.09 -6.89
N LYS A 89 -12.34 -8.90 -5.74
CA LYS A 89 -13.02 -9.02 -4.45
C LYS A 89 -14.15 -8.01 -4.31
N LEU A 90 -13.89 -6.76 -4.67
CA LEU A 90 -14.91 -5.71 -4.57
C LEU A 90 -16.04 -5.92 -5.57
N LEU A 91 -15.73 -6.33 -6.79
CA LEU A 91 -16.76 -6.63 -7.79
C LEU A 91 -17.65 -7.79 -7.35
N SER A 92 -17.07 -8.80 -6.67
CA SER A 92 -17.85 -9.96 -6.22
C SER A 92 -18.86 -9.61 -5.14
N ARG A 93 -18.73 -8.46 -4.50
CA ARG A 93 -19.66 -7.98 -3.47
C ARG A 93 -20.76 -7.10 -4.04
N MET A 94 -20.71 -6.81 -5.31
CA MET A 94 -21.69 -5.97 -6.01
C MET A 94 -22.75 -6.84 -6.67
N THR A 95 -23.91 -6.22 -7.01
CA THR A 95 -24.89 -6.89 -7.84
C THR A 95 -24.30 -7.05 -9.25
N PRO A 96 -24.81 -8.01 -10.05
CA PRO A 96 -24.34 -8.17 -11.42
C PRO A 96 -24.44 -6.88 -12.26
N GLU A 97 -25.47 -6.08 -12.04
CA GLU A 97 -25.67 -4.83 -12.76
C GLU A 97 -24.61 -3.79 -12.37
N GLU A 98 -24.33 -3.68 -11.08
CA GLU A 98 -23.30 -2.76 -10.59
C GLU A 98 -21.93 -3.16 -11.11
N ALA A 99 -21.59 -4.45 -11.00
CA ALA A 99 -20.30 -4.97 -11.44
C ALA A 99 -20.09 -4.77 -12.93
N LYS A 100 -21.17 -4.93 -13.72
CA LYS A 100 -21.11 -4.76 -15.17
C LYS A 100 -20.64 -3.38 -15.57
N ALA A 101 -21.15 -2.34 -14.90
CA ALA A 101 -20.76 -0.97 -15.19
C ALA A 101 -19.25 -0.76 -15.06
N TYR A 102 -18.63 -1.33 -14.04
CA TYR A 102 -17.20 -1.20 -13.82
C TYR A 102 -16.37 -2.02 -14.80
N ARG A 103 -16.84 -3.19 -15.19
CA ARG A 103 -16.13 -4.06 -16.12
C ARG A 103 -16.12 -3.51 -17.55
N GLU A 104 -17.21 -2.85 -17.96
CA GLU A 104 -17.32 -2.28 -19.30
C GLU A 104 -16.45 -1.05 -19.49
N GLU A 105 -16.08 -0.38 -18.42
CA GLU A 105 -15.21 0.79 -18.46
C GLU A 105 -13.73 0.41 -18.54
N GLY A 106 -13.42 -0.80 -18.19
CA GLY A 106 -12.06 -1.32 -18.22
C GLY A 106 -11.74 -1.91 -19.57
#